data_61f9255f3a8f34d4dc851ccd8a9ecb9e
#
_entry.id   61f9255f3a8f34d4dc851ccd8a9ecb9e
#
_cell.length_a   1.000
_cell.length_b   1.000
_cell.length_c   1.000
_cell.angle_alpha   90.00
_cell.angle_beta   90.00
_cell.angle_gamma   90.00
#
_symmetry.space_group_name_H-M   'P 1'
#
loop_
_entity.id
_entity.type
_entity.pdbx_description
1 polymer ?
#
loop_
_entity_poly.entity_id
_entity_poly.type
_entity_poly.pdbx_seq_one_letter_code
_entity_poly.pdbx_strand_id
1 'polypeptide(L)'
;EPPKTDETSVEMGFWHMGSHGPVRSERAITADSWDDIRRNYTAPVAEALDAVMNLTRDEVAGRLLLLHGPPGTGKTTALRALARAWGDWCQADCVLDPEALFGTPSYLMEVAVGDDEDENRRWRLLILEDCDELIRGEAKQSTGQGLSRLLNLTDGMLGQGRDVLVAITTNEDLARLHPAVVRPGRCLAQIEVGRLTRDEALTWLDGSGVPPADVASDGATLAELVALRKGEQRPRSENAETAATGFYL
;
A
#
# COMPACT_ATOMS: atom_id res chain seq x y z
N GLU A 1 -20.01 22.55 18.58
CA GLU A 1 -20.00 21.08 18.46
C GLU A 1 -18.93 20.73 17.44
N PRO A 2 -17.94 19.88 17.76
CA PRO A 2 -17.04 19.38 16.76
C PRO A 2 -17.87 18.59 15.71
N PRO A 3 -17.49 18.63 14.42
CA PRO A 3 -18.18 17.87 13.41
C PRO A 3 -18.13 16.38 13.79
N LYS A 4 -19.28 15.71 13.75
CA LYS A 4 -19.36 14.25 13.96
C LYS A 4 -18.45 13.63 12.90
N THR A 5 -17.39 12.97 13.34
CA THR A 5 -16.55 12.15 12.48
C THR A 5 -17.46 11.06 11.89
N ASP A 6 -17.63 11.06 10.58
CA ASP A 6 -18.39 10.02 9.89
C ASP A 6 -17.74 8.68 10.25
N GLU A 7 -18.54 7.69 10.67
CA GLU A 7 -18.03 6.34 11.05
C GLU A 7 -17.23 5.65 9.94
N THR A 8 -17.26 6.21 8.73
CA THR A 8 -16.56 5.71 7.53
C THR A 8 -15.31 6.51 7.17
N SER A 9 -14.86 7.44 8.01
CA SER A 9 -13.69 8.27 7.72
C SER A 9 -12.57 8.06 8.73
N VAL A 10 -11.33 8.26 8.27
CA VAL A 10 -10.12 8.30 9.08
C VAL A 10 -9.32 9.56 8.76
N GLU A 11 -8.78 10.21 9.78
CA GLU A 11 -7.87 11.33 9.59
C GLU A 11 -6.49 10.84 9.24
N MET A 12 -5.95 11.33 8.11
CA MET A 12 -4.60 11.00 7.64
C MET A 12 -3.81 12.27 7.37
N GLY A 13 -2.52 12.21 7.69
CA GLY A 13 -1.55 13.20 7.27
C GLY A 13 -1.09 12.96 5.83
N PHE A 14 -0.77 14.05 5.13
CA PHE A 14 -0.23 14.01 3.77
C PHE A 14 1.01 14.89 3.69
N TRP A 15 2.14 14.27 3.40
CA TRP A 15 3.42 14.93 3.23
C TRP A 15 3.73 15.19 1.76
N HIS A 16 4.22 16.37 1.46
CA HIS A 16 4.76 16.73 0.14
C HIS A 16 5.85 17.79 0.26
N MET A 17 6.73 17.84 -0.74
CA MET A 17 7.74 18.90 -0.83
C MET A 17 7.11 20.17 -1.39
N GLY A 18 6.97 21.18 -0.56
CA GLY A 18 6.53 22.53 -0.96
C GLY A 18 7.69 23.41 -1.44
N SER A 19 7.39 24.64 -1.88
CA SER A 19 8.38 25.62 -2.34
C SER A 19 9.34 26.11 -1.24
N HIS A 20 8.96 25.99 0.01
CA HIS A 20 9.73 26.47 1.16
C HIS A 20 10.18 25.33 2.09
N GLY A 21 10.01 24.10 1.69
CA GLY A 21 10.37 22.90 2.46
C GLY A 21 9.21 21.90 2.55
N PRO A 22 9.37 20.83 3.32
CA PRO A 22 8.34 19.84 3.56
C PRO A 22 7.08 20.45 4.17
N VAL A 23 5.93 19.98 3.72
CA VAL A 23 4.61 20.42 4.21
C VAL A 23 3.80 19.19 4.57
N ARG A 24 3.20 19.20 5.76
CA ARG A 24 2.22 18.21 6.19
C ARG A 24 0.83 18.85 6.26
N SER A 25 -0.16 18.21 5.69
CA SER A 25 -1.56 18.59 5.80
C SER A 25 -2.39 17.41 6.28
N GLU A 26 -3.45 17.67 7.06
CA GLU A 26 -4.36 16.63 7.51
C GLU A 26 -5.66 16.68 6.72
N ARG A 27 -6.20 15.49 6.42
CA ARG A 27 -7.50 15.33 5.74
C ARG A 27 -8.21 14.10 6.24
N ALA A 28 -9.52 14.20 6.43
CA ALA A 28 -10.37 13.04 6.57
C ALA A 28 -10.53 12.37 5.19
N ILE A 29 -10.26 11.08 5.13
CA ILE A 29 -10.46 10.24 3.94
C ILE A 29 -11.47 9.16 4.24
N THR A 30 -12.20 8.71 3.22
CA THR A 30 -13.09 7.55 3.35
C THR A 30 -12.26 6.28 3.43
N ALA A 31 -12.54 5.48 4.46
CA ALA A 31 -11.93 4.19 4.70
C ALA A 31 -13.00 3.20 5.18
N ASP A 32 -13.24 2.18 4.37
CA ASP A 32 -14.15 1.09 4.77
C ASP A 32 -13.55 0.33 5.96
N SER A 33 -14.42 -0.33 6.75
CA SER A 33 -13.93 -1.22 7.80
C SER A 33 -13.26 -2.45 7.19
N TRP A 34 -12.35 -3.06 7.94
CA TRP A 34 -11.73 -4.30 7.49
C TRP A 34 -12.76 -5.40 7.23
N ASP A 35 -13.76 -5.53 8.07
CA ASP A 35 -14.82 -6.52 7.93
C ASP A 35 -15.60 -6.36 6.61
N ASP A 36 -15.85 -5.14 6.16
CA ASP A 36 -16.56 -4.86 4.92
C ASP A 36 -15.75 -5.25 3.67
N ILE A 37 -14.42 -5.07 3.72
CA ILE A 37 -13.54 -5.27 2.56
C ILE A 37 -12.79 -6.60 2.59
N ARG A 38 -12.82 -7.36 3.67
CA ARG A 38 -12.09 -8.63 3.84
C ARG A 38 -12.33 -9.60 2.69
N ARG A 39 -13.57 -9.66 2.18
CA ARG A 39 -13.98 -10.48 1.02
C ARG A 39 -13.33 -10.07 -0.31
N ASN A 40 -12.66 -8.93 -0.37
CA ASN A 40 -11.97 -8.43 -1.57
C ASN A 40 -10.63 -9.13 -1.81
N TYR A 41 -10.21 -9.97 -0.90
CA TYR A 41 -8.90 -10.64 -0.91
C TYR A 41 -9.08 -12.17 -0.90
N THR A 42 -8.10 -12.87 -1.46
CA THR A 42 -8.03 -14.34 -1.36
C THR A 42 -7.91 -14.77 0.11
N ALA A 43 -8.34 -15.97 0.44
CA ALA A 43 -8.32 -16.45 1.81
C ALA A 43 -6.94 -16.33 2.48
N PRO A 44 -5.80 -16.72 1.87
CA PRO A 44 -4.48 -16.56 2.48
C PRO A 44 -4.10 -15.09 2.71
N VAL A 45 -4.46 -14.19 1.78
CA VAL A 45 -4.19 -12.74 1.91
C VAL A 45 -5.05 -12.15 3.03
N ALA A 46 -6.32 -12.54 3.11
CA ALA A 46 -7.23 -12.09 4.15
C ALA A 46 -6.74 -12.52 5.54
N GLU A 47 -6.27 -13.76 5.70
CA GLU A 47 -5.68 -14.25 6.96
C GLU A 47 -4.41 -13.48 7.36
N ALA A 48 -3.53 -13.19 6.40
CA ALA A 48 -2.34 -12.40 6.66
C ALA A 48 -2.69 -10.94 7.04
N LEU A 49 -3.67 -10.34 6.37
CA LEU A 49 -4.16 -9.00 6.70
C LEU A 49 -4.93 -8.99 8.03
N ASP A 50 -5.71 -10.03 8.37
CA ASP A 50 -6.35 -10.19 9.70
C ASP A 50 -5.29 -10.06 10.81
N ALA A 51 -4.17 -10.76 10.66
CA ALA A 51 -3.09 -10.71 11.64
C ALA A 51 -2.52 -9.30 11.80
N VAL A 52 -2.33 -8.56 10.69
CA VAL A 52 -1.83 -7.18 10.71
C VAL A 52 -2.85 -6.21 11.28
N MET A 53 -4.13 -6.31 10.88
CA MET A 53 -5.21 -5.43 11.35
C MET A 53 -5.42 -5.51 12.86
N ASN A 54 -5.23 -6.70 13.45
CA ASN A 54 -5.43 -6.96 14.87
C ASN A 54 -4.19 -6.72 15.73
N LEU A 55 -3.06 -6.28 15.15
CA LEU A 55 -1.86 -5.96 15.94
C LEU A 55 -2.13 -4.81 16.89
N THR A 56 -1.67 -5.02 18.11
CA THR A 56 -1.61 -3.97 19.12
C THR A 56 -0.22 -3.33 19.15
N ARG A 57 -0.11 -2.16 19.75
CA ARG A 57 1.13 -1.41 19.90
C ARG A 57 2.29 -2.27 20.44
N ASP A 58 2.02 -3.14 21.41
CA ASP A 58 3.03 -3.93 22.11
C ASP A 58 3.49 -5.17 21.32
N GLU A 59 2.76 -5.55 20.28
CA GLU A 59 3.05 -6.73 19.45
C GLU A 59 3.86 -6.39 18.18
N VAL A 60 4.14 -5.13 17.95
CA VAL A 60 4.89 -4.68 16.78
C VAL A 60 6.34 -5.15 16.85
N ALA A 61 6.70 -6.15 16.05
CA ALA A 61 8.03 -6.77 16.06
C ALA A 61 8.95 -6.32 14.91
N GLY A 62 8.39 -5.73 13.86
CA GLY A 62 9.13 -5.19 12.70
C GLY A 62 8.68 -3.79 12.35
N ARG A 63 9.40 -3.12 11.45
CA ARG A 63 9.12 -1.73 11.10
C ARG A 63 8.61 -1.53 9.67
N LEU A 64 8.62 -2.57 8.85
CA LEU A 64 8.24 -2.51 7.46
C LEU A 64 7.06 -3.44 7.16
N LEU A 65 5.97 -2.87 6.68
CA LEU A 65 4.86 -3.57 6.03
C LEU A 65 5.03 -3.45 4.51
N LEU A 66 5.16 -4.57 3.82
CA LEU A 66 5.27 -4.60 2.36
C LEU A 66 4.04 -5.28 1.77
N LEU A 67 3.28 -4.54 0.94
CA LEU A 67 2.20 -5.07 0.12
C LEU A 67 2.65 -5.05 -1.35
N HIS A 68 2.77 -6.20 -1.97
CA HIS A 68 3.20 -6.29 -3.37
C HIS A 68 2.21 -7.13 -4.21
N GLY A 69 2.29 -7.00 -5.52
CA GLY A 69 1.43 -7.75 -6.44
C GLY A 69 0.79 -6.88 -7.51
N PRO A 70 0.04 -7.45 -8.47
CA PRO A 70 -0.48 -6.75 -9.63
C PRO A 70 -1.28 -5.49 -9.28
N PRO A 71 -1.37 -4.51 -10.19
CA PRO A 71 -2.22 -3.33 -9.99
C PRO A 71 -3.69 -3.73 -9.91
N GLY A 72 -4.48 -2.93 -9.18
CA GLY A 72 -5.92 -3.14 -9.05
C GLY A 72 -6.34 -4.27 -8.12
N THR A 73 -5.44 -4.81 -7.29
CA THR A 73 -5.74 -5.89 -6.32
C THR A 73 -6.19 -5.39 -4.95
N GLY A 74 -6.23 -4.07 -4.72
CA GLY A 74 -6.76 -3.49 -3.48
C GLY A 74 -5.71 -3.14 -2.42
N LYS A 75 -4.41 -3.02 -2.76
CA LYS A 75 -3.34 -2.66 -1.81
C LYS A 75 -3.62 -1.34 -1.08
N THR A 76 -3.95 -0.28 -1.80
CA THR A 76 -4.35 1.01 -1.22
C THR A 76 -5.59 0.90 -0.33
N THR A 77 -6.57 0.08 -0.72
CA THR A 77 -7.79 -0.16 0.06
C THR A 77 -7.46 -0.82 1.40
N ALA A 78 -6.55 -1.81 1.39
CA ALA A 78 -6.06 -2.44 2.62
C ALA A 78 -5.35 -1.44 3.55
N LEU A 79 -4.51 -0.55 3.00
CA LEU A 79 -3.81 0.47 3.81
C LEU A 79 -4.77 1.49 4.43
N ARG A 80 -5.83 1.89 3.74
CA ARG A 80 -6.87 2.77 4.30
C ARG A 80 -7.61 2.09 5.45
N ALA A 81 -7.99 0.83 5.27
CA ALA A 81 -8.62 0.04 6.34
C ALA A 81 -7.69 -0.14 7.54
N LEU A 82 -6.39 -0.35 7.28
CA LEU A 82 -5.37 -0.45 8.32
C LEU A 82 -5.23 0.87 9.10
N ALA A 83 -5.15 2.00 8.40
CA ALA A 83 -5.10 3.32 9.04
C ALA A 83 -6.32 3.55 9.95
N ARG A 84 -7.51 3.07 9.53
CA ARG A 84 -8.71 3.11 10.36
C ARG A 84 -8.63 2.15 11.55
N ALA A 85 -8.21 0.90 11.33
CA ALA A 85 -8.10 -0.11 12.39
C ALA A 85 -7.12 0.29 13.49
N TRP A 86 -6.02 0.97 13.12
CA TRP A 86 -4.98 1.41 14.05
C TRP A 86 -5.17 2.85 14.58
N GLY A 87 -6.25 3.54 14.19
CA GLY A 87 -6.46 4.96 14.49
C GLY A 87 -6.38 5.36 15.95
N ASP A 88 -6.65 4.44 16.88
CA ASP A 88 -6.58 4.70 18.32
C ASP A 88 -5.14 4.85 18.84
N TRP A 89 -4.17 4.16 18.21
CA TRP A 89 -2.80 4.11 18.71
C TRP A 89 -1.73 4.54 17.68
N CYS A 90 -2.10 4.63 16.41
CA CYS A 90 -1.17 4.93 15.32
C CYS A 90 -1.73 6.00 14.39
N GLN A 91 -0.94 7.04 14.13
CA GLN A 91 -1.24 8.08 13.15
C GLN A 91 -0.73 7.63 11.77
N ALA A 92 -1.60 7.60 10.77
CA ALA A 92 -1.22 7.30 9.41
C ALA A 92 -0.88 8.57 8.63
N ASP A 93 0.27 8.58 7.99
CA ASP A 93 0.77 9.66 7.13
C ASP A 93 1.15 9.11 5.76
N CYS A 94 0.60 9.66 4.68
CA CYS A 94 0.93 9.30 3.30
C CYS A 94 1.94 10.31 2.73
N VAL A 95 3.01 9.81 2.12
CA VAL A 95 3.96 10.64 1.38
C VAL A 95 3.56 10.66 -0.09
N LEU A 96 3.23 11.86 -0.60
CA LEU A 96 2.71 12.06 -1.95
C LEU A 96 3.79 12.05 -3.03
N ASP A 97 5.05 12.30 -2.63
CA ASP A 97 6.21 12.41 -3.51
C ASP A 97 7.41 11.58 -3.00
N PRO A 98 7.31 10.25 -3.01
CA PRO A 98 8.38 9.37 -2.51
C PRO A 98 9.73 9.61 -3.17
N GLU A 99 9.77 10.01 -4.44
CA GLU A 99 11.00 10.36 -5.15
C GLU A 99 11.71 11.57 -4.51
N ALA A 100 10.96 12.63 -4.21
CA ALA A 100 11.48 13.79 -3.52
C ALA A 100 11.96 13.44 -2.11
N LEU A 101 11.21 12.59 -1.39
CA LEU A 101 11.58 12.09 -0.06
C LEU A 101 12.96 11.41 -0.09
N PHE A 102 13.17 10.48 -1.01
CA PHE A 102 14.44 9.74 -1.09
C PHE A 102 15.58 10.57 -1.68
N GLY A 103 15.27 11.55 -2.51
CA GLY A 103 16.25 12.46 -3.11
C GLY A 103 16.72 13.59 -2.20
N THR A 104 15.96 13.92 -1.14
CA THR A 104 16.21 15.07 -0.27
C THR A 104 16.42 14.65 1.19
N PRO A 105 17.66 14.56 1.68
CA PRO A 105 17.95 14.08 3.03
C PRO A 105 17.25 14.84 4.16
N SER A 106 17.08 16.16 4.02
CA SER A 106 16.37 16.99 5.02
C SER A 106 14.88 16.65 5.08
N TYR A 107 14.24 16.41 3.92
CA TYR A 107 12.85 16.00 3.86
C TYR A 107 12.64 14.62 4.49
N LEU A 108 13.52 13.67 4.15
CA LEU A 108 13.47 12.33 4.73
C LEU A 108 13.61 12.37 6.25
N MET A 109 14.52 13.21 6.78
CA MET A 109 14.71 13.38 8.22
C MET A 109 13.46 13.97 8.87
N GLU A 110 12.86 15.01 8.30
CA GLU A 110 11.66 15.66 8.84
C GLU A 110 10.46 14.72 8.86
N VAL A 111 10.22 13.98 7.76
CA VAL A 111 9.15 12.97 7.70
C VAL A 111 9.41 11.82 8.67
N ALA A 112 10.65 11.32 8.76
CA ALA A 112 10.98 10.19 9.64
C ALA A 112 10.98 10.58 11.12
N VAL A 113 11.40 11.81 11.44
CA VAL A 113 11.48 12.31 12.81
C VAL A 113 10.12 12.84 13.28
N GLY A 114 9.35 13.52 12.40
CA GLY A 114 8.09 14.19 12.75
C GLY A 114 8.29 15.38 13.67
N ASP A 115 7.21 16.06 13.99
CA ASP A 115 7.20 17.14 14.96
C ASP A 115 7.34 16.59 16.38
N ASP A 116 8.30 17.14 17.14
CA ASP A 116 8.52 16.78 18.56
C ASP A 116 7.41 17.29 19.49
N GLU A 117 6.48 18.09 18.96
CA GLU A 117 5.42 18.77 19.74
C GLU A 117 4.18 17.90 20.00
N ASP A 118 4.11 16.67 19.45
CA ASP A 118 2.98 15.79 19.72
C ASP A 118 3.11 15.16 21.11
N GLU A 119 2.48 15.80 22.11
CA GLU A 119 2.43 15.33 23.51
C GLU A 119 1.80 13.93 23.65
N ASN A 120 1.10 13.44 22.63
CA ASN A 120 0.35 12.17 22.65
C ASN A 120 1.16 10.95 22.19
N ARG A 121 2.45 11.08 21.81
CA ARG A 121 3.35 9.96 21.43
C ARG A 121 2.62 8.78 20.76
N ARG A 122 1.86 9.03 19.70
CA ARG A 122 1.27 7.98 18.90
C ARG A 122 2.35 7.35 18.00
N TRP A 123 2.21 6.08 17.74
CA TRP A 123 2.93 5.45 16.65
C TRP A 123 2.58 6.15 15.33
N ARG A 124 3.50 6.14 14.40
CA ARG A 124 3.28 6.72 13.07
C ARG A 124 3.47 5.65 12.00
N LEU A 125 2.53 5.56 11.09
CA LEU A 125 2.59 4.72 9.92
C LEU A 125 2.85 5.60 8.69
N LEU A 126 4.08 5.58 8.18
CA LEU A 126 4.43 6.26 6.93
C LEU A 126 4.06 5.38 5.74
N ILE A 127 3.13 5.83 4.93
CA ILE A 127 2.63 5.12 3.75
C ILE A 127 3.32 5.67 2.51
N LEU A 128 3.97 4.80 1.76
CA LEU A 128 4.65 5.06 0.50
C LEU A 128 3.98 4.19 -0.57
N GLU A 129 3.15 4.79 -1.43
CA GLU A 129 2.43 4.06 -2.46
C GLU A 129 3.17 4.11 -3.80
N ASP A 130 2.96 3.05 -4.62
CA ASP A 130 3.45 2.92 -6.00
C ASP A 130 4.97 3.16 -6.15
N CYS A 131 5.75 2.61 -5.22
CA CYS A 131 7.20 2.79 -5.15
C CYS A 131 7.99 1.88 -6.12
N ASP A 132 7.41 1.47 -7.25
CA ASP A 132 7.98 0.47 -8.16
C ASP A 132 9.42 0.79 -8.59
N GLU A 133 9.66 2.02 -9.07
CA GLU A 133 10.99 2.43 -9.53
C GLU A 133 11.99 2.66 -8.39
N LEU A 134 11.48 2.98 -7.20
CA LEU A 134 12.29 3.37 -6.05
C LEU A 134 12.86 2.17 -5.31
N ILE A 135 12.17 1.03 -5.38
CA ILE A 135 12.52 -0.16 -4.60
C ILE A 135 13.07 -1.31 -5.47
N ARG A 136 13.20 -1.12 -6.78
CA ARG A 136 13.89 -2.08 -7.65
C ARG A 136 15.36 -2.23 -7.25
N GLY A 137 15.90 -3.45 -7.38
CA GLY A 137 17.32 -3.73 -7.13
C GLY A 137 18.26 -2.92 -8.02
N GLU A 138 17.80 -2.52 -9.21
CA GLU A 138 18.50 -1.69 -10.20
C GLU A 138 18.24 -0.18 -10.02
N ALA A 139 17.50 0.23 -8.98
CA ALA A 139 17.22 1.63 -8.72
C ALA A 139 18.52 2.45 -8.65
N LYS A 140 18.46 3.70 -9.15
CA LYS A 140 19.60 4.61 -9.11
C LYS A 140 20.22 4.61 -7.71
N GLN A 141 21.53 4.61 -7.64
CA GLN A 141 22.30 4.48 -6.40
C GLN A 141 21.84 5.46 -5.30
N SER A 142 21.40 6.66 -5.68
CA SER A 142 20.84 7.67 -4.77
C SER A 142 19.52 7.24 -4.12
N THR A 143 18.62 6.59 -4.87
CA THR A 143 17.30 6.18 -4.42
C THR A 143 17.38 4.95 -3.51
N GLY A 144 18.19 3.95 -3.87
CA GLY A 144 18.47 2.81 -3.01
C GLY A 144 19.13 3.17 -1.68
N GLN A 145 19.96 4.24 -1.68
CA GLN A 145 20.51 4.80 -0.45
C GLN A 145 19.44 5.50 0.38
N GLY A 146 18.51 6.24 -0.24
CA GLY A 146 17.40 6.90 0.44
C GLY A 146 16.49 5.92 1.17
N LEU A 147 16.06 4.85 0.49
CA LEU A 147 15.29 3.79 1.10
C LEU A 147 16.05 3.10 2.26
N SER A 148 17.32 2.77 2.05
CA SER A 148 18.15 2.19 3.12
C SER A 148 18.29 3.14 4.31
N ARG A 149 18.38 4.44 4.08
CA ARG A 149 18.43 5.45 5.15
C ARG A 149 17.10 5.51 5.91
N LEU A 150 15.96 5.55 5.21
CA LEU A 150 14.65 5.54 5.85
C LEU A 150 14.50 4.32 6.76
N LEU A 151 14.77 3.13 6.24
CA LEU A 151 14.69 1.89 7.01
C LEU A 151 15.70 1.82 8.16
N ASN A 152 16.90 2.39 8.01
CA ASN A 152 17.87 2.48 9.08
C ASN A 152 17.48 3.52 10.15
N LEU A 153 16.77 4.59 9.76
CA LEU A 153 16.25 5.57 10.71
C LEU A 153 15.15 4.97 11.58
N THR A 154 14.29 4.12 11.00
CA THR A 154 13.21 3.45 11.74
C THR A 154 13.72 2.32 12.63
N ASP A 155 14.76 1.58 12.21
CA ASP A 155 15.32 0.43 12.95
C ASP A 155 16.52 0.79 13.83
N GLY A 156 17.20 1.91 13.56
CA GLY A 156 18.49 2.28 14.14
C GLY A 156 18.41 3.07 15.46
N MET A 157 19.56 3.56 15.92
CA MET A 157 19.67 4.36 17.16
C MET A 157 18.78 5.61 17.16
N LEU A 158 18.52 6.22 16.00
CA LEU A 158 17.62 7.36 15.87
C LEU A 158 16.14 6.94 15.96
N GLY A 159 15.83 5.66 15.64
CA GLY A 159 14.52 5.08 15.83
C GLY A 159 14.23 4.63 17.27
N GLN A 160 15.24 4.55 18.13
CA GLN A 160 15.04 4.25 19.54
C GLN A 160 14.30 5.41 20.23
N GLY A 161 13.06 5.15 20.64
CA GLY A 161 12.18 6.15 21.26
C GLY A 161 11.25 6.85 20.26
N ARG A 162 11.29 6.48 18.98
CA ARG A 162 10.35 6.91 17.96
C ARG A 162 9.65 5.69 17.37
N ASP A 163 8.36 5.68 17.52
CA ASP A 163 7.50 4.57 17.14
C ASP A 163 7.01 4.79 15.69
N VAL A 164 7.90 4.52 14.72
CA VAL A 164 7.61 4.71 13.29
C VAL A 164 7.59 3.37 12.57
N LEU A 165 6.53 3.15 11.82
CA LEU A 165 6.34 2.06 10.87
C LEU A 165 6.36 2.61 9.45
N VAL A 166 6.79 1.81 8.49
CA VAL A 166 6.77 2.16 7.07
C VAL A 166 5.94 1.11 6.34
N ALA A 167 4.91 1.55 5.62
CA ALA A 167 4.16 0.71 4.70
C ALA A 167 4.54 1.07 3.26
N ILE A 168 4.92 0.08 2.48
CA ILE A 168 5.29 0.27 1.07
C ILE A 168 4.34 -0.57 0.21
N THR A 169 3.79 0.04 -0.85
CA THR A 169 3.11 -0.71 -1.90
C THR A 169 3.92 -0.70 -3.18
N THR A 170 3.87 -1.83 -3.90
CA THR A 170 4.52 -1.99 -5.19
C THR A 170 3.77 -2.99 -6.08
N ASN A 171 3.89 -2.82 -7.38
CA ASN A 171 3.43 -3.79 -8.36
C ASN A 171 4.55 -4.76 -8.80
N GLU A 172 5.77 -4.58 -8.29
CA GLU A 172 6.93 -5.42 -8.62
C GLU A 172 6.93 -6.76 -7.88
N ASP A 173 7.55 -7.75 -8.50
CA ASP A 173 7.84 -9.03 -7.88
C ASP A 173 8.94 -8.87 -6.81
N LEU A 174 8.81 -9.62 -5.71
CA LEU A 174 9.79 -9.65 -4.62
C LEU A 174 11.22 -9.90 -5.08
N ALA A 175 11.41 -10.76 -6.10
CA ALA A 175 12.71 -11.07 -6.65
C ALA A 175 13.43 -9.85 -7.25
N ARG A 176 12.69 -8.79 -7.56
CA ARG A 176 13.21 -7.54 -8.14
C ARG A 176 13.46 -6.44 -7.11
N LEU A 177 13.08 -6.67 -5.86
CA LEU A 177 13.19 -5.65 -4.83
C LEU A 177 14.63 -5.49 -4.33
N HIS A 178 14.93 -4.28 -3.88
CA HIS A 178 16.23 -3.97 -3.26
C HIS A 178 16.43 -4.83 -1.99
N PRO A 179 17.61 -5.45 -1.79
CA PRO A 179 17.86 -6.33 -0.65
C PRO A 179 17.57 -5.73 0.73
N ALA A 180 17.65 -4.38 0.85
CA ALA A 180 17.32 -3.70 2.08
C ALA A 180 15.85 -3.86 2.51
N VAL A 181 14.93 -4.05 1.55
CA VAL A 181 13.49 -4.22 1.79
C VAL A 181 13.19 -5.60 2.36
N VAL A 182 13.82 -6.63 1.81
CA VAL A 182 13.56 -8.05 2.14
C VAL A 182 14.46 -8.60 3.25
N ARG A 183 15.20 -7.75 3.96
CA ARG A 183 16.13 -8.18 5.00
C ARG A 183 15.39 -8.83 6.19
N PRO A 184 15.80 -10.05 6.63
CA PRO A 184 15.18 -10.72 7.77
C PRO A 184 15.15 -9.86 9.04
N GLY A 185 14.05 -9.93 9.79
CA GLY A 185 13.85 -9.20 11.05
C GLY A 185 13.42 -7.74 10.89
N ARG A 186 13.41 -7.20 9.66
CA ARG A 186 12.96 -5.82 9.38
C ARG A 186 11.47 -5.74 9.06
N CYS A 187 10.93 -6.75 8.39
CA CYS A 187 9.54 -6.78 7.99
C CYS A 187 8.63 -7.15 9.16
N LEU A 188 7.63 -6.32 9.41
CA LEU A 188 6.45 -6.62 10.21
C LEU A 188 5.62 -7.69 9.50
N ALA A 189 5.31 -7.42 8.23
CA ALA A 189 4.67 -8.37 7.35
C ALA A 189 5.05 -8.08 5.88
N GLN A 190 5.00 -9.14 5.07
CA GLN A 190 5.21 -9.12 3.64
C GLN A 190 4.11 -9.92 3.00
N ILE A 191 3.22 -9.25 2.26
CA ILE A 191 1.98 -9.83 1.77
C ILE A 191 1.88 -9.63 0.27
N GLU A 192 1.75 -10.73 -0.47
CA GLU A 192 1.44 -10.71 -1.89
C GLU A 192 -0.08 -10.60 -2.08
N VAL A 193 -0.53 -9.43 -2.54
CA VAL A 193 -1.94 -9.18 -2.82
C VAL A 193 -2.21 -9.51 -4.29
N GLY A 194 -2.58 -10.77 -4.52
CA GLY A 194 -2.81 -11.32 -5.86
C GLY A 194 -4.23 -11.12 -6.38
N ARG A 195 -4.50 -11.77 -7.52
CA ARG A 195 -5.84 -11.87 -8.11
C ARG A 195 -6.70 -12.82 -7.28
N LEU A 196 -7.99 -12.58 -7.20
CA LEU A 196 -8.93 -13.59 -6.70
C LEU A 196 -8.98 -14.75 -7.69
N THR A 197 -9.04 -15.96 -7.17
CA THR A 197 -9.33 -17.15 -7.99
C THR A 197 -10.68 -17.01 -8.66
N ARG A 198 -10.95 -17.81 -9.70
CA ARG A 198 -12.24 -17.77 -10.37
C ARG A 198 -13.40 -18.01 -9.41
N ASP A 199 -13.26 -18.96 -8.50
CA ASP A 199 -14.32 -19.31 -7.56
C ASP A 199 -14.56 -18.20 -6.53
N GLU A 200 -13.50 -17.58 -6.02
CA GLU A 200 -13.61 -16.42 -5.14
C GLU A 200 -14.22 -15.22 -5.87
N ALA A 201 -13.83 -14.98 -7.12
CA ALA A 201 -14.38 -13.91 -7.95
C ALA A 201 -15.88 -14.11 -8.24
N LEU A 202 -16.32 -15.33 -8.51
CA LEU A 202 -17.73 -15.67 -8.68
C LEU A 202 -18.51 -15.48 -7.37
N THR A 203 -17.95 -15.88 -6.25
CA THR A 203 -18.54 -15.66 -4.92
C THR A 203 -18.64 -14.15 -4.61
N TRP A 204 -17.62 -13.36 -4.97
CA TRP A 204 -17.64 -11.92 -4.79
C TRP A 204 -18.72 -11.22 -5.61
N LEU A 205 -19.01 -11.73 -6.81
CA LEU A 205 -20.03 -11.23 -7.74
C LEU A 205 -21.43 -11.79 -7.45
N ASP A 206 -21.60 -12.67 -6.48
CA ASP A 206 -22.89 -13.27 -6.18
C ASP A 206 -23.97 -12.19 -5.94
N GLY A 207 -25.15 -12.41 -6.54
CA GLY A 207 -26.25 -11.44 -6.51
C GLY A 207 -26.06 -10.20 -7.39
N SER A 208 -24.94 -10.04 -8.12
CA SER A 208 -24.69 -8.88 -8.99
C SER A 208 -25.36 -8.98 -10.37
N GLY A 209 -25.78 -10.17 -10.78
CA GLY A 209 -26.32 -10.42 -12.13
C GLY A 209 -25.24 -10.54 -13.23
N VAL A 210 -23.95 -10.50 -12.89
CA VAL A 210 -22.84 -10.69 -13.84
C VAL A 210 -22.77 -12.16 -14.26
N PRO A 211 -22.77 -12.47 -15.59
CA PRO A 211 -22.65 -13.85 -16.05
C PRO A 211 -21.30 -14.47 -15.65
N PRO A 212 -21.27 -15.73 -15.20
CA PRO A 212 -20.01 -16.42 -14.87
C PRO A 212 -19.01 -16.51 -16.04
N ALA A 213 -19.50 -16.42 -17.28
CA ALA A 213 -18.66 -16.44 -18.48
C ALA A 213 -17.80 -15.18 -18.63
N ASP A 214 -18.17 -14.08 -17.95
CA ASP A 214 -17.41 -12.82 -18.00
C ASP A 214 -16.20 -12.83 -17.05
N VAL A 215 -16.14 -13.80 -16.14
CA VAL A 215 -14.97 -14.01 -15.26
C VAL A 215 -13.98 -14.93 -15.94
N ALA A 216 -12.75 -14.47 -16.09
CA ALA A 216 -11.68 -15.23 -16.73
C ALA A 216 -11.34 -16.51 -15.93
N SER A 217 -10.78 -17.51 -16.61
CA SER A 217 -10.39 -18.80 -16.02
C SER A 217 -9.28 -18.67 -14.99
N ASP A 218 -8.42 -17.66 -15.14
CA ASP A 218 -7.30 -17.31 -14.24
C ASP A 218 -7.70 -16.35 -13.10
N GLY A 219 -9.00 -16.11 -12.94
CA GLY A 219 -9.56 -15.23 -11.91
C GLY A 219 -9.59 -13.76 -12.32
N ALA A 220 -9.70 -12.87 -11.33
CA ALA A 220 -9.84 -11.43 -11.57
C ALA A 220 -9.17 -10.59 -10.47
N THR A 221 -8.71 -9.39 -10.82
CA THR A 221 -8.34 -8.37 -9.83
C THR A 221 -9.61 -7.72 -9.25
N LEU A 222 -9.48 -7.11 -8.08
CA LEU A 222 -10.60 -6.38 -7.47
C LEU A 222 -11.14 -5.28 -8.41
N ALA A 223 -10.26 -4.56 -9.08
CA ALA A 223 -10.64 -3.52 -10.03
C ALA A 223 -11.47 -4.08 -11.20
N GLU A 224 -11.09 -5.24 -11.75
CA GLU A 224 -11.85 -5.92 -12.80
C GLU A 224 -13.24 -6.36 -12.30
N LEU A 225 -13.35 -6.85 -11.08
CA LEU A 225 -14.62 -7.24 -10.48
C LEU A 225 -15.56 -6.03 -10.27
N VAL A 226 -15.01 -4.93 -9.79
CA VAL A 226 -15.76 -3.68 -9.62
C VAL A 226 -16.25 -3.15 -10.97
N ALA A 227 -15.43 -3.20 -12.02
CA ALA A 227 -15.82 -2.82 -13.38
C ALA A 227 -16.94 -3.72 -13.93
N LEU A 228 -16.81 -5.04 -13.79
CA LEU A 228 -17.86 -5.99 -14.20
C LEU A 228 -19.19 -5.72 -13.47
N ARG A 229 -19.14 -5.47 -12.16
CA ARG A 229 -20.33 -5.15 -11.35
C ARG A 229 -21.04 -3.88 -11.79
N LYS A 230 -20.29 -2.89 -12.33
CA LYS A 230 -20.81 -1.64 -12.88
C LYS A 230 -21.30 -1.79 -14.32
N GLY A 231 -21.13 -2.95 -14.94
CA GLY A 231 -21.46 -3.17 -16.35
C GLY A 231 -20.44 -2.57 -17.34
N GLU A 232 -19.24 -2.24 -16.87
CA GLU A 232 -18.14 -1.79 -17.70
C GLU A 232 -17.52 -3.01 -18.41
N GLN A 233 -17.52 -3.01 -19.75
CA GLN A 233 -16.87 -4.09 -20.50
C GLN A 233 -15.36 -3.99 -20.34
N ARG A 234 -14.69 -5.15 -20.15
CA ARG A 234 -13.23 -5.23 -20.22
C ARG A 234 -12.76 -4.60 -21.54
N PRO A 235 -11.74 -3.72 -21.52
CA PRO A 235 -11.01 -3.42 -22.75
C PRO A 235 -10.45 -4.77 -23.24
N ARG A 236 -10.93 -5.24 -24.40
CA ARG A 236 -10.33 -6.39 -25.08
C ARG A 236 -8.87 -6.05 -25.29
N SER A 237 -7.96 -6.80 -24.68
CA SER A 237 -6.56 -6.77 -25.07
C SER A 237 -6.48 -7.23 -26.53
N GLU A 238 -6.35 -6.29 -27.44
CA GLU A 238 -5.89 -6.55 -28.80
C GLU A 238 -4.41 -6.93 -28.70
N ASN A 239 -4.13 -8.19 -28.37
CA ASN A 239 -2.81 -8.77 -28.53
C ASN A 239 -2.97 -10.26 -28.81
N ALA A 240 -2.98 -10.57 -30.07
CA ALA A 240 -2.35 -11.70 -30.73
C ALA A 240 -3.10 -11.96 -32.04
N GLU A 241 -2.59 -11.38 -33.11
CA GLU A 241 -2.61 -11.95 -34.47
C GLU A 241 -2.52 -10.81 -35.50
N THR A 242 -1.34 -10.26 -35.67
CA THR A 242 -0.90 -9.72 -36.96
C THR A 242 0.63 -9.77 -37.04
N ALA A 243 1.15 -10.98 -36.97
CA ALA A 243 2.48 -11.25 -37.52
C ALA A 243 2.29 -12.26 -38.63
N ALA A 244 2.43 -11.82 -39.83
CA ALA A 244 2.73 -12.56 -41.06
C ALA A 244 1.83 -12.08 -42.22
N THR A 245 2.26 -11.05 -42.91
CA THR A 245 2.30 -11.08 -44.37
C THR A 245 3.32 -10.05 -44.85
N GLY A 246 4.56 -10.46 -44.90
CA GLY A 246 5.57 -9.78 -45.71
C GLY A 246 5.30 -10.08 -47.16
N PHE A 247 5.12 -9.05 -47.98
CA PHE A 247 5.34 -9.15 -49.42
C PHE A 247 6.49 -8.24 -49.77
N TYR A 248 7.60 -8.88 -50.18
CA TYR A 248 8.65 -8.26 -50.97
C TYR A 248 8.14 -8.02 -52.39
N LEU A 249 8.25 -6.82 -52.90
CA LEU A 249 8.65 -6.48 -54.26
C LEU A 249 9.54 -5.26 -54.25
#